data_b27066bfce8b8cd9e32aafa2abfda600
#
_entry.id   b27066bfce8b8cd9e32aafa2abfda600
#
_cell.length_a   1.000
_cell.length_b   1.000
_cell.length_c   1.000
_cell.angle_alpha   90.00
_cell.angle_beta   90.00
_cell.angle_gamma   90.00
#
_symmetry.space_group_name_H-M   'P 1'
#
loop_
_entity.id
_entity.type
_entity.pdbx_description
1 polymer ?
#
loop_
_entity_poly.entity_id
_entity_poly.type
_entity_poly.pdbx_seq_one_letter_code
_entity_poly.pdbx_strand_id
1 'polypeptide(L)'
;MQIKRNILLNPGPSTTTDTVKMAQVVPDICPREEEFAGLMKQMREDLVRIVHGPLDEYTAVLFCGSGTINIDICLNSLLDKDKKALIINNGAYSTRAAEVCEYYGLPHINLVLPVDDVPDMELVGRTLDDNPDIGLVYITHNETGTGIGNPIREIGRMAHEHGAIFVTDTTSTYAMVPIDVKRDNIDFCMASAQKGIMGMTGLSFIVGRKDIIEKSKDYPKRSYYCNLYMQYDFFKRTGEMHFTPPVQTIYAARQALDEYFAEGEEAKWARHTRVMNAIHDGLAAPG
;
A
#
# COMPACT_ATOMS: atom_id res chain seq x y z
N MET A 1 -7.16 32.86 -5.44
CA MET A 1 -6.10 32.85 -4.39
C MET A 1 -4.86 32.24 -5.04
N GLN A 2 -3.70 32.90 -4.96
CA GLN A 2 -2.46 32.34 -5.48
C GLN A 2 -1.78 31.55 -4.37
N ILE A 3 -1.63 30.22 -4.56
CA ILE A 3 -0.96 29.37 -3.58
C ILE A 3 0.55 29.39 -3.87
N LYS A 4 1.38 29.69 -2.85
CA LYS A 4 2.82 29.63 -3.00
C LYS A 4 3.23 28.19 -3.33
N ARG A 5 3.94 28.01 -4.43
CA ARG A 5 4.42 26.70 -4.87
C ARG A 5 5.82 26.44 -4.35
N ASN A 6 5.92 25.42 -3.49
CA ASN A 6 7.22 24.84 -3.11
C ASN A 6 7.38 23.49 -3.83
N ILE A 7 8.56 23.24 -4.37
CA ILE A 7 8.91 21.94 -4.94
C ILE A 7 9.60 21.12 -3.85
N LEU A 8 9.00 19.97 -3.52
CA LEU A 8 9.57 19.04 -2.55
C LEU A 8 10.49 18.08 -3.28
N LEU A 9 11.71 17.92 -2.78
CA LEU A 9 12.73 17.00 -3.31
C LEU A 9 12.94 15.77 -2.42
N ASN A 10 11.98 15.49 -1.54
CA ASN A 10 11.97 14.32 -0.68
C ASN A 10 11.15 13.18 -1.31
N PRO A 11 11.33 11.93 -0.89
CA PRO A 11 10.58 10.78 -1.43
C PRO A 11 9.08 10.77 -1.09
N GLY A 12 8.61 11.72 -0.31
CA GLY A 12 7.20 11.92 0.06
C GLY A 12 7.08 12.61 1.42
N PRO A 13 6.01 13.42 1.61
CA PRO A 13 4.89 13.64 0.70
C PRO A 13 5.31 14.29 -0.62
N SER A 14 4.59 13.96 -1.70
CA SER A 14 4.83 14.49 -3.04
C SER A 14 4.35 15.94 -3.17
N THR A 15 4.93 16.70 -4.11
CA THR A 15 4.41 18.01 -4.49
C THR A 15 3.05 17.83 -5.19
N THR A 16 2.00 18.40 -4.62
CA THR A 16 0.64 18.33 -5.17
C THR A 16 0.39 19.46 -6.20
N THR A 17 -0.53 19.24 -7.12
CA THR A 17 -1.04 20.27 -8.02
C THR A 17 -1.90 21.29 -7.27
N ASP A 18 -2.17 22.44 -7.88
CA ASP A 18 -3.08 23.42 -7.28
C ASP A 18 -4.53 22.92 -7.27
N THR A 19 -4.92 22.13 -8.27
CA THR A 19 -6.24 21.49 -8.33
C THR A 19 -6.47 20.51 -7.19
N VAL A 20 -5.50 19.68 -6.86
CA VAL A 20 -5.56 18.78 -5.67
C VAL A 20 -5.66 19.58 -4.37
N LYS A 21 -4.92 20.70 -4.24
CA LYS A 21 -5.02 21.57 -3.05
C LYS A 21 -6.39 22.22 -2.95
N MET A 22 -6.91 22.73 -4.06
CA MET A 22 -8.21 23.42 -4.10
C MET A 22 -9.39 22.45 -3.91
N ALA A 23 -9.24 21.18 -4.26
CA ALA A 23 -10.27 20.16 -4.03
C ALA A 23 -10.59 19.92 -2.55
N GLN A 24 -9.78 20.44 -1.64
CA GLN A 24 -10.09 20.42 -0.18
C GLN A 24 -11.10 21.49 0.23
N VAL A 25 -11.32 22.49 -0.62
CA VAL A 25 -12.26 23.59 -0.34
C VAL A 25 -13.65 23.14 -0.80
N VAL A 26 -14.32 22.41 0.05
CA VAL A 26 -15.68 21.89 -0.14
C VAL A 26 -16.60 22.41 0.97
N PRO A 27 -17.94 22.45 0.75
CA PRO A 27 -18.88 22.71 1.83
C PRO A 27 -18.73 21.71 2.98
N ASP A 28 -19.31 22.02 4.13
CA ASP A 28 -19.45 21.01 5.19
C ASP A 28 -20.32 19.86 4.67
N ILE A 29 -19.76 18.65 4.70
CA ILE A 29 -20.36 17.44 4.13
C ILE A 29 -20.47 16.40 5.24
N CYS A 30 -21.66 15.85 5.41
CA CYS A 30 -21.87 14.71 6.29
C CYS A 30 -21.29 13.43 5.65
N PRO A 31 -20.30 12.78 6.26
CA PRO A 31 -19.69 11.59 5.67
C PRO A 31 -20.57 10.33 5.76
N ARG A 32 -21.80 10.46 6.25
CA ARG A 32 -22.82 9.40 6.39
C ARG A 32 -23.96 9.56 5.37
N GLU A 33 -23.77 10.38 4.36
CA GLU A 33 -24.74 10.58 3.28
C GLU A 33 -24.34 9.87 2.01
N GLU A 34 -25.34 9.56 1.18
CA GLU A 34 -25.19 8.76 -0.05
C GLU A 34 -24.21 9.39 -1.05
N GLU A 35 -24.18 10.72 -1.15
CA GLU A 35 -23.25 11.42 -2.02
C GLU A 35 -21.80 11.10 -1.68
N PHE A 36 -21.43 11.17 -0.40
CA PHE A 36 -20.07 10.87 0.04
C PHE A 36 -19.74 9.36 -0.04
N ALA A 37 -20.72 8.50 0.24
CA ALA A 37 -20.58 7.06 0.05
C ALA A 37 -20.32 6.71 -1.43
N GLY A 38 -21.01 7.37 -2.36
CA GLY A 38 -20.79 7.22 -3.81
C GLY A 38 -19.39 7.61 -4.25
N LEU A 39 -18.88 8.75 -3.75
CA LEU A 39 -17.50 9.20 -4.00
C LEU A 39 -16.47 8.20 -3.49
N MET A 40 -16.64 7.70 -2.26
CA MET A 40 -15.74 6.69 -1.70
C MET A 40 -15.80 5.35 -2.47
N LYS A 41 -16.98 4.94 -2.93
CA LYS A 41 -17.12 3.73 -3.76
C LYS A 41 -16.31 3.85 -5.05
N GLN A 42 -16.50 4.94 -5.80
CA GLN A 42 -15.75 5.19 -7.02
C GLN A 42 -14.24 5.21 -6.76
N MET A 43 -13.82 5.91 -5.70
CA MET A 43 -12.41 5.99 -5.35
C MET A 43 -11.81 4.61 -5.01
N ARG A 44 -12.54 3.76 -4.28
CA ARG A 44 -12.11 2.39 -3.95
C ARG A 44 -11.98 1.51 -5.19
N GLU A 45 -12.91 1.61 -6.14
CA GLU A 45 -12.83 0.89 -7.41
C GLU A 45 -11.63 1.36 -8.24
N ASP A 46 -11.38 2.67 -8.31
CA ASP A 46 -10.27 3.24 -9.05
C ASP A 46 -8.91 2.85 -8.44
N LEU A 47 -8.81 2.77 -7.11
CA LEU A 47 -7.61 2.24 -6.45
C LEU A 47 -7.34 0.77 -6.86
N VAL A 48 -8.35 -0.07 -6.98
CA VAL A 48 -8.16 -1.44 -7.47
C VAL A 48 -7.73 -1.47 -8.94
N ARG A 49 -8.28 -0.57 -9.78
CA ARG A 49 -7.93 -0.47 -11.21
C ARG A 49 -6.48 -0.07 -11.45
N ILE A 50 -5.90 0.78 -10.59
CA ILE A 50 -4.47 1.19 -10.66
C ILE A 50 -3.52 -0.01 -10.62
N VAL A 51 -3.87 -1.07 -9.94
CA VAL A 51 -3.08 -2.30 -9.83
C VAL A 51 -3.68 -3.46 -10.63
N HIS A 52 -4.47 -3.15 -11.65
CA HIS A 52 -5.12 -4.10 -12.57
C HIS A 52 -5.92 -5.21 -11.87
N GLY A 53 -6.40 -4.96 -10.64
CA GLY A 53 -7.17 -5.93 -9.86
C GLY A 53 -8.58 -6.13 -10.42
N PRO A 54 -9.05 -7.38 -10.59
CA PRO A 54 -10.46 -7.66 -10.87
C PRO A 54 -11.35 -7.19 -9.73
N LEU A 55 -12.37 -6.35 -10.03
CA LEU A 55 -13.27 -5.79 -9.02
C LEU A 55 -14.16 -6.81 -8.32
N ASP A 56 -14.36 -7.98 -8.88
CA ASP A 56 -15.07 -9.09 -8.25
C ASP A 56 -14.22 -9.82 -7.21
N GLU A 57 -12.88 -9.88 -7.39
CA GLU A 57 -11.94 -10.55 -6.48
C GLU A 57 -11.30 -9.59 -5.47
N TYR A 58 -10.98 -8.36 -5.87
CA TYR A 58 -10.23 -7.38 -5.06
C TYR A 58 -11.09 -6.21 -4.60
N THR A 59 -10.68 -5.58 -3.52
CA THR A 59 -11.27 -4.35 -3.01
C THR A 59 -10.20 -3.45 -2.38
N ALA A 60 -10.43 -2.14 -2.38
CA ALA A 60 -9.65 -1.22 -1.58
C ALA A 60 -10.37 -0.92 -0.26
N VAL A 61 -9.65 -0.96 0.85
CA VAL A 61 -10.14 -0.58 2.19
C VAL A 61 -9.38 0.65 2.65
N LEU A 62 -10.11 1.72 2.94
CA LEU A 62 -9.56 3.03 3.30
C LEU A 62 -9.40 3.17 4.81
N PHE A 63 -8.31 3.82 5.24
CA PHE A 63 -8.03 4.13 6.63
C PHE A 63 -7.54 5.57 6.80
N CYS A 64 -7.83 6.16 7.95
CA CYS A 64 -7.29 7.46 8.34
C CYS A 64 -5.93 7.27 9.00
N GLY A 65 -4.85 7.71 8.35
CA GLY A 65 -3.50 7.59 8.88
C GLY A 65 -2.39 7.73 7.84
N SER A 66 -1.15 7.56 8.28
CA SER A 66 0.03 7.46 7.41
C SER A 66 0.18 6.05 6.83
N GLY A 67 1.07 5.87 5.83
CA GLY A 67 1.32 4.53 5.25
C GLY A 67 1.67 3.45 6.29
N THR A 68 2.31 3.82 7.40
CA THR A 68 2.66 2.89 8.49
C THR A 68 1.46 2.20 9.12
N ILE A 69 0.28 2.84 9.15
CA ILE A 69 -0.93 2.20 9.69
C ILE A 69 -1.32 0.93 8.91
N ASN A 70 -1.00 0.87 7.62
CA ASN A 70 -1.32 -0.30 6.79
C ASN A 70 -0.50 -1.53 7.18
N ILE A 71 0.77 -1.33 7.57
CA ILE A 71 1.64 -2.41 8.08
C ILE A 71 1.01 -2.99 9.34
N ASP A 72 0.65 -2.11 10.28
CA ASP A 72 -0.04 -2.47 11.53
C ASP A 72 -1.34 -3.26 11.24
N ILE A 73 -2.17 -2.75 10.34
CA ILE A 73 -3.44 -3.38 9.96
C ILE A 73 -3.23 -4.77 9.35
N CYS A 74 -2.34 -4.89 8.35
CA CYS A 74 -2.13 -6.15 7.64
C CYS A 74 -1.60 -7.24 8.58
N LEU A 75 -0.57 -6.95 9.35
CA LEU A 75 0.04 -7.93 10.26
C LEU A 75 -0.93 -8.34 11.38
N ASN A 76 -1.68 -7.39 11.94
CA ASN A 76 -2.66 -7.70 12.99
C ASN A 76 -3.91 -8.43 12.50
N SER A 77 -4.34 -8.17 11.26
CA SER A 77 -5.61 -8.68 10.74
C SER A 77 -5.48 -9.97 9.92
N LEU A 78 -4.32 -10.19 9.26
CA LEU A 78 -4.15 -11.28 8.29
C LEU A 78 -3.34 -12.46 8.83
N LEU A 79 -2.71 -12.33 10.01
CA LEU A 79 -1.98 -13.43 10.62
C LEU A 79 -2.91 -14.27 11.51
N ASP A 80 -3.11 -15.54 11.13
CA ASP A 80 -3.88 -16.50 11.92
C ASP A 80 -3.16 -16.89 13.22
N LYS A 81 -3.89 -17.47 14.19
CA LYS A 81 -3.40 -17.75 15.56
C LYS A 81 -2.24 -18.75 15.60
N ASP A 82 -2.24 -19.73 14.70
CA ASP A 82 -1.28 -20.84 14.68
C ASP A 82 -0.22 -20.65 13.58
N LYS A 83 -0.07 -19.44 13.09
CA LYS A 83 0.82 -19.10 11.98
C LYS A 83 1.85 -18.03 12.37
N LYS A 84 2.97 -18.01 11.63
CA LYS A 84 4.02 -17.00 11.72
C LYS A 84 4.00 -16.07 10.50
N ALA A 85 4.48 -14.84 10.67
CA ALA A 85 4.83 -13.97 9.57
C ALA A 85 6.31 -14.15 9.22
N LEU A 86 6.63 -14.24 7.93
CA LEU A 86 7.99 -14.05 7.42
C LEU A 86 8.13 -12.60 6.96
N ILE A 87 8.99 -11.86 7.61
CA ILE A 87 9.36 -10.50 7.22
C ILE A 87 10.68 -10.56 6.48
N ILE A 88 10.66 -10.34 5.16
CA ILE A 88 11.86 -10.24 4.33
C ILE A 88 12.37 -8.81 4.50
N ASN A 89 13.47 -8.65 5.24
CA ASN A 89 13.93 -7.38 5.77
C ASN A 89 15.27 -6.96 5.15
N ASN A 90 15.22 -6.10 4.12
CA ASN A 90 16.38 -5.50 3.49
C ASN A 90 16.37 -3.95 3.55
N GLY A 91 15.67 -3.37 4.54
CA GLY A 91 15.69 -1.91 4.70
C GLY A 91 14.80 -1.37 5.82
N ALA A 92 14.70 -0.06 5.89
CA ALA A 92 14.06 0.64 7.01
C ALA A 92 12.54 0.36 7.13
N TYR A 93 11.84 0.18 6.00
CA TYR A 93 10.39 -0.06 6.03
C TYR A 93 10.06 -1.53 6.32
N SER A 94 10.88 -2.46 5.84
CA SER A 94 10.78 -3.86 6.23
C SER A 94 11.15 -4.06 7.71
N THR A 95 12.16 -3.33 8.24
CA THR A 95 12.49 -3.32 9.68
C THR A 95 11.28 -2.89 10.51
N ARG A 96 10.54 -1.85 10.06
CA ARG A 96 9.32 -1.42 10.75
C ARG A 96 8.25 -2.51 10.83
N ALA A 97 8.13 -3.35 9.81
CA ALA A 97 7.19 -4.47 9.86
C ALA A 97 7.60 -5.51 10.93
N ALA A 98 8.90 -5.77 11.08
CA ALA A 98 9.40 -6.62 12.16
C ALA A 98 9.13 -5.98 13.54
N GLU A 99 9.39 -4.67 13.70
CA GLU A 99 9.08 -3.94 14.94
C GLU A 99 7.58 -3.99 15.29
N VAL A 100 6.68 -3.92 14.31
CA VAL A 100 5.23 -4.10 14.53
C VAL A 100 4.94 -5.51 15.05
N CYS A 101 5.56 -6.55 14.49
CA CYS A 101 5.42 -7.91 14.98
C CYS A 101 5.91 -8.04 16.43
N GLU A 102 7.06 -7.47 16.75
CA GLU A 102 7.63 -7.45 18.11
C GLU A 102 6.70 -6.72 19.08
N TYR A 103 6.23 -5.53 18.70
CA TYR A 103 5.36 -4.71 19.56
C TYR A 103 4.06 -5.41 19.94
N TYR A 104 3.44 -6.12 19.01
CA TYR A 104 2.20 -6.87 19.26
C TYR A 104 2.42 -8.31 19.70
N GLY A 105 3.67 -8.76 19.81
CA GLY A 105 3.99 -10.15 20.16
C GLY A 105 3.52 -11.16 19.11
N LEU A 106 3.53 -10.78 17.83
CA LEU A 106 3.13 -11.66 16.74
C LEU A 106 4.26 -12.68 16.46
N PRO A 107 3.94 -13.98 16.33
CA PRO A 107 4.93 -14.95 15.89
C PRO A 107 5.47 -14.57 14.51
N HIS A 108 6.79 -14.40 14.39
CA HIS A 108 7.42 -14.01 13.12
C HIS A 108 8.86 -14.49 13.01
N ILE A 109 9.34 -14.50 11.79
CA ILE A 109 10.75 -14.65 11.40
C ILE A 109 11.16 -13.32 10.76
N ASN A 110 12.12 -12.64 11.35
CA ASN A 110 12.75 -11.46 10.77
C ASN A 110 13.97 -11.90 9.96
N LEU A 111 13.79 -12.12 8.65
CA LEU A 111 14.86 -12.50 7.73
C LEU A 111 15.63 -11.25 7.31
N VAL A 112 16.65 -10.91 8.09
CA VAL A 112 17.50 -9.72 7.84
C VAL A 112 18.48 -10.01 6.72
N LEU A 113 18.44 -9.19 5.69
CA LEU A 113 19.24 -9.27 4.47
C LEU A 113 20.06 -7.99 4.28
N PRO A 114 21.09 -8.00 3.40
CA PRO A 114 21.81 -6.78 3.04
C PRO A 114 20.86 -5.70 2.52
N VAL A 115 21.10 -4.44 2.93
CA VAL A 115 20.24 -3.29 2.57
C VAL A 115 20.57 -2.71 1.18
N ASP A 116 21.68 -3.11 0.60
CA ASP A 116 22.23 -2.63 -0.65
C ASP A 116 22.08 -3.63 -1.81
N ASP A 117 21.31 -4.71 -1.58
CA ASP A 117 21.06 -5.74 -2.59
C ASP A 117 19.61 -6.25 -2.55
N VAL A 118 19.21 -6.93 -3.62
CA VAL A 118 17.94 -7.66 -3.67
C VAL A 118 18.02 -8.91 -2.78
N PRO A 119 16.87 -9.41 -2.28
CA PRO A 119 16.83 -10.62 -1.48
C PRO A 119 17.46 -11.83 -2.18
N ASP A 120 18.29 -12.60 -1.46
CA ASP A 120 18.73 -13.92 -1.88
C ASP A 120 17.52 -14.88 -1.92
N MET A 121 17.05 -15.19 -3.11
CA MET A 121 15.86 -16.01 -3.34
C MET A 121 16.02 -17.46 -2.89
N GLU A 122 17.25 -18.02 -2.90
CA GLU A 122 17.50 -19.35 -2.33
C GLU A 122 17.32 -19.34 -0.81
N LEU A 123 17.78 -18.28 -0.13
CA LEU A 123 17.62 -18.14 1.31
C LEU A 123 16.15 -17.93 1.68
N VAL A 124 15.41 -17.15 0.89
CA VAL A 124 13.94 -17.00 1.08
C VAL A 124 13.24 -18.36 0.93
N GLY A 125 13.59 -19.13 -0.12
CA GLY A 125 13.02 -20.46 -0.35
C GLY A 125 13.31 -21.44 0.79
N ARG A 126 14.57 -21.56 1.19
CA ARG A 126 14.96 -22.41 2.34
C ARG A 126 14.22 -22.00 3.63
N THR A 127 14.06 -20.70 3.85
CA THR A 127 13.33 -20.21 5.04
C THR A 127 11.87 -20.65 5.02
N LEU A 128 11.23 -20.65 3.86
CA LEU A 128 9.85 -21.12 3.70
C LEU A 128 9.76 -22.65 3.86
N ASP A 129 10.66 -23.40 3.23
CA ASP A 129 10.73 -24.87 3.32
C ASP A 129 10.90 -25.35 4.78
N ASP A 130 11.81 -24.70 5.51
CA ASP A 130 12.13 -25.06 6.90
C ASP A 130 11.03 -24.65 7.91
N ASN A 131 10.08 -23.78 7.52
CA ASN A 131 9.05 -23.24 8.40
C ASN A 131 7.64 -23.35 7.78
N PRO A 132 7.04 -24.54 7.74
CA PRO A 132 5.71 -24.77 7.13
C PRO A 132 4.55 -24.08 7.90
N ASP A 133 4.80 -23.52 9.06
CA ASP A 133 3.86 -22.72 9.84
C ASP A 133 3.87 -21.22 9.46
N ILE A 134 4.68 -20.79 8.47
CA ILE A 134 4.56 -19.47 7.88
C ILE A 134 3.20 -19.38 7.17
N GLY A 135 2.39 -18.40 7.56
CA GLY A 135 1.07 -18.14 6.98
C GLY A 135 0.95 -16.78 6.30
N LEU A 136 1.97 -15.92 6.45
CA LEU A 136 2.05 -14.61 5.84
C LEU A 136 3.50 -14.29 5.49
N VAL A 137 3.73 -13.81 4.27
CA VAL A 137 5.02 -13.26 3.81
C VAL A 137 4.85 -11.77 3.56
N TYR A 138 5.75 -10.99 4.12
CA TYR A 138 5.78 -9.53 3.94
C TYR A 138 7.11 -9.08 3.36
N ILE A 139 7.05 -8.15 2.41
CA ILE A 139 8.20 -7.39 1.91
C ILE A 139 7.77 -5.98 1.48
N THR A 140 8.67 -5.02 1.59
CA THR A 140 8.52 -3.70 0.95
C THR A 140 8.92 -3.80 -0.52
N HIS A 141 8.04 -3.39 -1.46
CA HIS A 141 8.33 -3.47 -2.91
C HIS A 141 9.54 -2.62 -3.33
N ASN A 142 9.65 -1.43 -2.76
CA ASN A 142 10.83 -0.57 -2.96
C ASN A 142 11.24 0.06 -1.64
N GLU A 143 12.42 -0.29 -1.17
CA GLU A 143 13.02 0.33 0.02
C GLU A 143 13.48 1.74 -0.31
N THR A 144 12.71 2.71 0.14
CA THR A 144 12.89 4.13 -0.20
C THR A 144 14.26 4.68 0.21
N GLY A 145 14.83 4.17 1.31
CA GLY A 145 16.12 4.63 1.83
C GLY A 145 17.32 4.24 0.96
N THR A 146 17.21 3.14 0.22
CA THR A 146 18.27 2.59 -0.63
C THR A 146 17.94 2.69 -2.13
N GLY A 147 16.64 2.74 -2.47
CA GLY A 147 16.15 2.71 -3.84
C GLY A 147 16.06 1.28 -4.42
N ILE A 148 16.28 0.24 -3.61
CA ILE A 148 16.22 -1.15 -4.05
C ILE A 148 14.76 -1.55 -4.34
N GLY A 149 14.49 -2.00 -5.57
CA GLY A 149 13.24 -2.62 -5.99
C GLY A 149 13.29 -4.14 -5.79
N ASN A 150 12.42 -4.67 -4.96
CA ASN A 150 12.38 -6.08 -4.60
C ASN A 150 11.57 -6.92 -5.61
N PRO A 151 11.94 -8.19 -5.88
CA PRO A 151 11.31 -9.06 -6.88
C PRO A 151 9.98 -9.63 -6.36
N ILE A 152 8.96 -8.78 -6.16
CA ILE A 152 7.68 -9.13 -5.54
C ILE A 152 6.93 -10.25 -6.25
N ARG A 153 7.03 -10.34 -7.59
CA ARG A 153 6.39 -11.42 -8.38
C ARG A 153 6.90 -12.78 -7.97
N GLU A 154 8.21 -12.92 -7.84
CA GLU A 154 8.82 -14.18 -7.49
C GLU A 154 8.56 -14.55 -6.03
N ILE A 155 8.70 -13.59 -5.12
CA ILE A 155 8.39 -13.77 -3.71
C ILE A 155 6.90 -14.15 -3.51
N GLY A 156 5.98 -13.49 -4.22
CA GLY A 156 4.55 -13.84 -4.16
C GLY A 156 4.27 -15.25 -4.67
N ARG A 157 4.92 -15.67 -5.76
CA ARG A 157 4.83 -17.06 -6.24
C ARG A 157 5.29 -18.06 -5.17
N MET A 158 6.46 -17.81 -4.57
CA MET A 158 7.00 -18.67 -3.52
C MET A 158 6.09 -18.71 -2.28
N ALA A 159 5.54 -17.57 -1.86
CA ALA A 159 4.57 -17.51 -0.77
C ALA A 159 3.34 -18.39 -1.06
N HIS A 160 2.78 -18.30 -2.27
CA HIS A 160 1.62 -19.10 -2.67
C HIS A 160 1.93 -20.60 -2.76
N GLU A 161 3.11 -20.99 -3.23
CA GLU A 161 3.56 -22.38 -3.27
C GLU A 161 3.64 -23.02 -1.88
N HIS A 162 3.87 -22.19 -0.84
CA HIS A 162 3.88 -22.62 0.56
C HIS A 162 2.54 -22.34 1.30
N GLY A 163 1.50 -21.92 0.57
CA GLY A 163 0.18 -21.65 1.14
C GLY A 163 0.11 -20.42 2.05
N ALA A 164 1.08 -19.51 1.95
CA ALA A 164 1.12 -18.26 2.70
C ALA A 164 0.45 -17.11 1.94
N ILE A 165 -0.15 -16.18 2.69
CA ILE A 165 -0.67 -14.91 2.18
C ILE A 165 0.52 -14.01 1.85
N PHE A 166 0.51 -13.40 0.66
CA PHE A 166 1.54 -12.45 0.27
C PHE A 166 1.07 -11.00 0.43
N VAL A 167 1.78 -10.25 1.27
CA VAL A 167 1.54 -8.83 1.56
C VAL A 167 2.77 -8.02 1.14
N THR A 168 2.58 -6.98 0.33
CA THR A 168 3.67 -6.10 -0.07
C THR A 168 3.35 -4.63 0.21
N ASP A 169 4.31 -3.92 0.80
CA ASP A 169 4.22 -2.46 0.94
C ASP A 169 4.65 -1.79 -0.37
N THR A 170 3.66 -1.27 -1.08
CA THR A 170 3.83 -0.54 -2.33
C THR A 170 3.75 0.98 -2.15
N THR A 171 3.90 1.48 -0.94
CA THR A 171 3.71 2.91 -0.63
C THR A 171 4.54 3.81 -1.54
N SER A 172 5.77 3.45 -1.88
CA SER A 172 6.64 4.23 -2.78
C SER A 172 6.44 3.92 -4.27
N THR A 173 5.80 2.79 -4.62
CA THR A 173 5.68 2.31 -6.01
C THR A 173 4.26 2.36 -6.56
N TYR A 174 3.24 2.40 -5.70
CA TYR A 174 1.83 2.46 -6.09
C TYR A 174 1.54 3.69 -6.94
N ALA A 175 0.91 3.51 -8.09
CA ALA A 175 0.67 4.56 -9.09
C ALA A 175 1.95 5.23 -9.65
N MET A 176 3.13 4.63 -9.44
CA MET A 176 4.43 5.09 -9.94
C MET A 176 5.11 4.05 -10.82
N VAL A 177 5.01 2.78 -10.45
CA VAL A 177 5.53 1.63 -11.17
C VAL A 177 4.33 0.75 -11.57
N PRO A 178 4.26 0.23 -12.79
CA PRO A 178 3.19 -0.68 -13.19
C PRO A 178 3.16 -1.94 -12.31
N ILE A 179 2.05 -2.16 -11.62
CA ILE A 179 1.79 -3.30 -10.75
C ILE A 179 0.52 -3.98 -11.24
N ASP A 180 0.55 -5.30 -11.34
CA ASP A 180 -0.63 -6.12 -11.65
C ASP A 180 -0.76 -7.20 -10.58
N VAL A 181 -1.78 -7.10 -9.73
CA VAL A 181 -1.91 -7.98 -8.55
C VAL A 181 -2.02 -9.47 -8.92
N LYS A 182 -2.57 -9.81 -10.09
CA LYS A 182 -2.65 -11.23 -10.54
C LYS A 182 -1.33 -11.71 -11.11
N ARG A 183 -0.73 -10.92 -12.01
CA ARG A 183 0.56 -11.21 -12.63
C ARG A 183 1.68 -11.31 -11.60
N ASP A 184 1.64 -10.43 -10.59
CA ASP A 184 2.70 -10.29 -9.60
C ASP A 184 2.43 -11.11 -8.32
N ASN A 185 1.39 -11.96 -8.32
CA ASN A 185 1.01 -12.87 -7.24
C ASN A 185 0.73 -12.16 -5.89
N ILE A 186 0.11 -10.98 -5.93
CA ILE A 186 -0.12 -10.15 -4.76
C ILE A 186 -1.52 -10.42 -4.18
N ASP A 187 -1.60 -10.84 -2.92
CA ASP A 187 -2.87 -10.91 -2.20
C ASP A 187 -3.25 -9.56 -1.60
N PHE A 188 -2.26 -8.83 -1.05
CA PHE A 188 -2.45 -7.50 -0.48
C PHE A 188 -1.30 -6.58 -0.87
N CYS A 189 -1.65 -5.39 -1.36
CA CYS A 189 -0.71 -4.28 -1.47
C CYS A 189 -1.29 -3.06 -0.75
N MET A 190 -0.39 -2.22 -0.24
CA MET A 190 -0.77 -1.08 0.58
C MET A 190 -0.07 0.19 0.13
N ALA A 191 -0.75 1.33 0.28
CA ALA A 191 -0.17 2.64 0.00
C ALA A 191 -0.87 3.78 0.76
N SER A 192 -0.44 4.99 0.52
CA SER A 192 -1.02 6.21 1.07
C SER A 192 -1.09 7.31 0.02
N ALA A 193 -2.09 8.18 0.16
CA ALA A 193 -2.45 9.14 -0.89
C ALA A 193 -1.34 10.14 -1.24
N GLN A 194 -0.48 10.52 -0.28
CA GLN A 194 0.56 11.54 -0.46
C GLN A 194 1.82 11.07 -1.19
N LYS A 195 1.85 9.85 -1.70
CA LYS A 195 2.96 9.27 -2.44
C LYS A 195 2.68 9.31 -3.95
N GLY A 196 2.71 8.18 -4.64
CA GLY A 196 2.57 8.12 -6.09
C GLY A 196 1.22 8.61 -6.64
N ILE A 197 0.15 8.58 -5.86
CA ILE A 197 -1.13 9.21 -6.23
C ILE A 197 -1.01 10.74 -6.26
N MET A 198 -0.09 11.34 -5.49
CA MET A 198 0.11 12.80 -5.37
C MET A 198 -1.08 13.53 -4.72
N GLY A 199 -1.80 12.84 -3.83
CA GLY A 199 -2.83 13.41 -2.98
C GLY A 199 -2.27 14.02 -1.69
N MET A 200 -3.16 14.34 -0.75
CA MET A 200 -2.80 14.90 0.56
C MET A 200 -2.53 13.80 1.59
N THR A 201 -1.77 14.16 2.64
CA THR A 201 -1.51 13.26 3.79
C THR A 201 -2.77 12.99 4.60
N GLY A 202 -2.82 11.83 5.28
CA GLY A 202 -3.90 11.49 6.22
C GLY A 202 -4.86 10.41 5.71
N LEU A 203 -4.71 9.97 4.47
CA LEU A 203 -5.45 8.84 3.91
C LEU A 203 -4.49 7.74 3.50
N SER A 204 -4.73 6.54 4.00
CA SER A 204 -4.05 5.30 3.63
C SER A 204 -5.06 4.26 3.16
N PHE A 205 -4.61 3.28 2.40
CA PHE A 205 -5.48 2.23 1.90
C PHE A 205 -4.72 0.93 1.67
N ILE A 206 -5.48 -0.16 1.69
CA ILE A 206 -5.02 -1.52 1.40
C ILE A 206 -5.89 -2.04 0.26
N VAL A 207 -5.27 -2.45 -0.83
CA VAL A 207 -5.93 -3.21 -1.90
C VAL A 207 -5.67 -4.68 -1.62
N GLY A 208 -6.74 -5.48 -1.50
CA GLY A 208 -6.59 -6.87 -1.12
C GLY A 208 -7.73 -7.77 -1.57
N ARG A 209 -7.47 -9.07 -1.50
CA ARG A 209 -8.41 -10.13 -1.88
C ARG A 209 -9.57 -10.22 -0.92
N LYS A 210 -10.78 -10.15 -1.46
CA LYS A 210 -12.03 -10.19 -0.67
C LYS A 210 -12.20 -11.51 0.10
N ASP A 211 -11.88 -12.64 -0.52
CA ASP A 211 -12.02 -13.96 0.09
C ASP A 211 -11.12 -14.13 1.33
N ILE A 212 -9.89 -13.59 1.28
CA ILE A 212 -8.96 -13.61 2.42
C ILE A 212 -9.44 -12.64 3.52
N ILE A 213 -9.92 -11.45 3.14
CA ILE A 213 -10.50 -10.50 4.11
C ILE A 213 -11.70 -11.14 4.83
N GLU A 214 -12.61 -11.80 4.09
CA GLU A 214 -13.76 -12.49 4.68
C GLU A 214 -13.33 -13.62 5.63
N LYS A 215 -12.31 -14.38 5.29
CA LYS A 215 -11.74 -15.41 6.16
C LYS A 215 -11.15 -14.84 7.44
N SER A 216 -10.53 -13.64 7.36
CA SER A 216 -9.86 -13.01 8.51
C SER A 216 -10.81 -12.57 9.64
N LYS A 217 -12.13 -12.61 9.42
CA LYS A 217 -13.14 -12.39 10.50
C LYS A 217 -12.96 -13.34 11.68
N ASP A 218 -12.47 -14.54 11.41
CA ASP A 218 -12.29 -15.61 12.39
C ASP A 218 -10.90 -15.62 13.03
N TYR A 219 -10.00 -14.74 12.56
CA TYR A 219 -8.66 -14.59 13.09
C TYR A 219 -8.64 -13.82 14.43
N PRO A 220 -7.55 -13.89 15.20
CA PRO A 220 -7.42 -13.18 16.47
C PRO A 220 -7.64 -11.66 16.30
N LYS A 221 -8.49 -11.08 17.14
CA LYS A 221 -8.76 -9.64 17.16
C LYS A 221 -7.72 -8.93 18.02
N ARG A 222 -6.71 -8.36 17.38
CA ARG A 222 -5.56 -7.72 18.04
C ARG A 222 -5.69 -6.20 18.17
N SER A 223 -6.44 -5.57 17.26
CA SER A 223 -6.71 -4.14 17.28
C SER A 223 -8.18 -3.85 17.00
N TYR A 224 -8.74 -2.86 17.66
CA TYR A 224 -10.12 -2.40 17.38
C TYR A 224 -10.16 -1.45 16.18
N TYR A 225 -9.27 -0.44 16.15
CA TYR A 225 -9.23 0.55 15.07
C TYR A 225 -8.54 -0.01 13.82
N CYS A 226 -7.39 -0.66 13.99
CA CYS A 226 -6.60 -1.27 12.92
C CYS A 226 -7.10 -2.69 12.60
N ASN A 227 -8.39 -2.83 12.25
CA ASN A 227 -9.01 -4.11 11.91
C ASN A 227 -9.54 -4.08 10.48
N LEU A 228 -8.88 -4.83 9.59
CA LEU A 228 -9.19 -4.85 8.17
C LEU A 228 -10.60 -5.35 7.88
N TYR A 229 -10.99 -6.47 8.52
CA TYR A 229 -12.32 -7.04 8.31
C TYR A 229 -13.44 -6.10 8.77
N MET A 230 -13.32 -5.49 9.95
CA MET A 230 -14.35 -4.58 10.46
C MET A 230 -14.58 -3.39 9.53
N GLN A 231 -13.50 -2.80 9.02
CA GLN A 231 -13.58 -1.68 8.10
C GLN A 231 -14.16 -2.11 6.75
N TYR A 232 -13.72 -3.26 6.22
CA TYR A 232 -14.24 -3.83 4.98
C TYR A 232 -15.74 -4.17 5.09
N ASP A 233 -16.17 -4.86 6.15
CA ASP A 233 -17.55 -5.24 6.37
C ASP A 233 -18.46 -4.02 6.48
N PHE A 234 -18.00 -2.97 7.16
CA PHE A 234 -18.75 -1.72 7.26
C PHE A 234 -18.91 -1.07 5.88
N PHE A 235 -17.86 -0.99 5.06
CA PHE A 235 -17.95 -0.54 3.67
C PHE A 235 -18.92 -1.38 2.84
N LYS A 236 -18.89 -2.71 3.00
CA LYS A 236 -19.74 -3.63 2.26
C LYS A 236 -21.23 -3.40 2.56
N ARG A 237 -21.56 -3.12 3.82
CA ARG A 237 -22.94 -2.93 4.27
C ARG A 237 -23.49 -1.54 4.05
N THR A 238 -22.66 -0.52 4.17
CA THR A 238 -23.10 0.90 4.23
C THR A 238 -22.53 1.77 3.10
N GLY A 239 -21.46 1.36 2.46
CA GLY A 239 -20.68 2.21 1.55
C GLY A 239 -19.77 3.23 2.24
N GLU A 240 -19.73 3.24 3.58
CA GLU A 240 -19.06 4.25 4.40
C GLU A 240 -17.83 3.71 5.12
N MET A 241 -16.92 4.60 5.55
CA MET A 241 -15.88 4.25 6.52
C MET A 241 -16.50 4.02 7.90
N HIS A 242 -16.03 2.98 8.61
CA HIS A 242 -16.52 2.67 9.96
C HIS A 242 -16.30 3.83 10.93
N PHE A 243 -15.13 4.45 10.91
CA PHE A 243 -14.80 5.62 11.70
C PHE A 243 -14.84 6.89 10.84
N THR A 244 -14.92 8.07 11.47
CA THR A 244 -15.02 9.35 10.77
C THR A 244 -13.88 9.55 9.76
N PRO A 245 -14.21 9.73 8.48
CA PRO A 245 -13.20 9.92 7.43
C PRO A 245 -12.65 11.36 7.41
N PRO A 246 -11.43 11.55 6.86
CA PRO A 246 -10.88 12.88 6.62
C PRO A 246 -11.47 13.46 5.32
N VAL A 247 -12.67 14.03 5.38
CA VAL A 247 -13.51 14.43 4.22
C VAL A 247 -12.72 15.23 3.20
N GLN A 248 -12.07 16.33 3.60
CA GLN A 248 -11.31 17.20 2.70
C GLN A 248 -10.13 16.47 2.04
N THR A 249 -9.45 15.61 2.79
CA THR A 249 -8.35 14.78 2.26
C THR A 249 -8.86 13.77 1.22
N ILE A 250 -10.07 13.22 1.41
CA ILE A 250 -10.70 12.29 0.46
C ILE A 250 -11.04 13.01 -0.84
N TYR A 251 -11.58 14.25 -0.80
CA TYR A 251 -11.80 15.04 -2.00
C TYR A 251 -10.50 15.35 -2.74
N ALA A 252 -9.45 15.72 -2.01
CA ALA A 252 -8.13 15.93 -2.62
C ALA A 252 -7.56 14.64 -3.24
N ALA A 253 -7.75 13.48 -2.59
CA ALA A 253 -7.31 12.19 -3.13
C ALA A 253 -8.13 11.79 -4.36
N ARG A 254 -9.45 12.10 -4.39
CA ARG A 254 -10.29 11.89 -5.59
C ARG A 254 -9.76 12.70 -6.77
N GLN A 255 -9.50 13.99 -6.56
CA GLN A 255 -8.93 14.86 -7.60
C GLN A 255 -7.58 14.33 -8.11
N ALA A 256 -6.72 13.85 -7.22
CA ALA A 256 -5.43 13.29 -7.59
C ALA A 256 -5.57 11.99 -8.42
N LEU A 257 -6.58 11.17 -8.14
CA LEU A 257 -6.92 9.99 -8.93
C LEU A 257 -7.44 10.38 -10.33
N ASP A 258 -8.26 11.43 -10.42
CA ASP A 258 -8.73 11.94 -11.71
C ASP A 258 -7.56 12.42 -12.58
N GLU A 259 -6.59 13.10 -11.98
CA GLU A 259 -5.36 13.52 -12.68
C GLU A 259 -4.51 12.31 -13.10
N TYR A 260 -4.40 11.28 -12.26
CA TYR A 260 -3.71 10.03 -12.61
C TYR A 260 -4.33 9.36 -13.84
N PHE A 261 -5.65 9.21 -13.87
CA PHE A 261 -6.34 8.58 -15.00
C PHE A 261 -6.33 9.46 -16.24
N ALA A 262 -6.31 10.78 -16.10
CA ALA A 262 -6.17 11.70 -17.23
C ALA A 262 -4.77 11.66 -17.85
N GLU A 263 -3.70 11.49 -17.06
CA GLU A 263 -2.33 11.29 -17.55
C GLU A 263 -2.14 9.89 -18.13
N GLY A 264 -2.67 8.88 -17.46
CA GLY A 264 -2.51 7.47 -17.77
C GLY A 264 -1.21 6.86 -17.23
N GLU A 265 -1.26 5.55 -16.93
CA GLU A 265 -0.17 4.80 -16.31
C GLU A 265 1.12 4.86 -17.13
N GLU A 266 1.03 4.55 -18.43
CA GLU A 266 2.19 4.50 -19.33
C GLU A 266 2.87 5.88 -19.45
N ALA A 267 2.10 6.96 -19.62
CA ALA A 267 2.63 8.31 -19.74
C ALA A 267 3.30 8.75 -18.44
N LYS A 268 2.68 8.46 -17.30
CA LYS A 268 3.24 8.75 -15.99
C LYS A 268 4.53 7.99 -15.74
N TRP A 269 4.55 6.68 -16.00
CA TRP A 269 5.74 5.84 -15.87
C TRP A 269 6.88 6.35 -16.77
N ALA A 270 6.61 6.60 -18.03
CA ALA A 270 7.60 7.13 -18.98
C ALA A 270 8.16 8.49 -18.53
N ARG A 271 7.31 9.38 -17.99
CA ARG A 271 7.75 10.68 -17.45
C ARG A 271 8.69 10.51 -16.28
N HIS A 272 8.35 9.68 -15.30
CA HIS A 272 9.19 9.43 -14.12
C HIS A 272 10.51 8.74 -14.49
N THR A 273 10.47 7.75 -15.37
CA THR A 273 11.69 7.07 -15.86
C THR A 273 12.62 8.03 -16.57
N ARG A 274 12.10 8.91 -17.43
CA ARG A 274 12.91 9.93 -18.11
C ARG A 274 13.57 10.88 -17.12
N VAL A 275 12.85 11.34 -16.09
CA VAL A 275 13.40 12.24 -15.06
C VAL A 275 14.46 11.52 -14.22
N MET A 276 14.19 10.28 -13.82
CA MET A 276 15.16 9.45 -13.07
C MET A 276 16.45 9.25 -13.86
N ASN A 277 16.36 8.88 -15.15
CA ASN A 277 17.52 8.68 -16.00
C ASN A 277 18.32 9.98 -16.16
N ALA A 278 17.65 11.12 -16.38
CA ALA A 278 18.32 12.42 -16.51
C ALA A 278 19.07 12.81 -15.23
N ILE A 279 18.52 12.50 -14.03
CA ILE A 279 19.21 12.74 -12.76
C ILE A 279 20.41 11.80 -12.63
N HIS A 280 20.25 10.51 -12.92
CA HIS A 280 21.32 9.52 -12.86
C HIS A 280 22.48 9.90 -13.79
N ASP A 281 22.17 10.21 -15.05
CA ASP A 281 23.18 10.61 -16.04
C ASP A 281 23.91 11.89 -15.63
N GLY A 282 23.17 12.88 -15.06
CA GLY A 282 23.75 14.11 -14.55
C GLY A 282 24.67 13.92 -13.36
N LEU A 283 24.37 12.97 -12.48
CA LEU A 283 25.23 12.62 -11.34
C LEU A 283 26.45 11.78 -11.74
N ALA A 284 26.34 10.99 -12.79
CA ALA A 284 27.44 10.16 -13.33
C ALA A 284 28.40 10.96 -14.23
N ALA A 285 28.01 12.15 -14.70
CA ALA A 285 28.85 12.98 -15.53
C ALA A 285 30.08 13.46 -14.75
N PRO A 286 31.30 13.37 -15.32
CA PRO A 286 32.49 13.95 -14.68
C PRO A 286 32.30 15.46 -14.56
N GLY A 287 32.51 16.00 -13.35
CA GLY A 287 32.45 17.43 -13.03
C GLY A 287 33.56 18.24 -13.69
#